data_eec26061200b46f5f443015e723d2413
#
_entry.id   eec26061200b46f5f443015e723d2413
#
_cell.length_a   1.000
_cell.length_b   1.000
_cell.length_c   1.000
_cell.angle_alpha   90.00
_cell.angle_beta   90.00
_cell.angle_gamma   90.00
#
_symmetry.space_group_name_H-M   'P 1'
#
loop_
_entity.id
_entity.type
_entity.pdbx_description
1 polymer ?
#
loop_
_entity_poly.entity_id
_entity_poly.type
_entity_poly.pdbx_seq_one_letter_code
_entity_poly.pdbx_strand_id
1 'polypeptide(L)'
;LQRLRRWLEEGKATHEQMQPDFREIYPYAKILAPEDDDFTPDRRPEFIARAATGDWDAVILSDSQFQKIPVKPETEAAFLREEMGAIRAAIQLDQSEAMDAARGNEFDAQRTLKQSKSHKELQTALAKAEARLQILQNKINARRTGDKAIYFEDLGIDQLFVDESDAYKNLRYVSRMGRVKGLPATEGSQRAWDMYQKVRYLQQKGNGRGVVFATGTPVANTIAELWTNMRYLQEPMLEERGLQHFDAWAKTFGSTSE
;
A
#
# COMPACT_ATOMS: atom_id res chain seq x y z
N LEU A 1 -19.84 12.19 21.99
CA LEU A 1 -20.37 12.67 20.71
C LEU A 1 -19.96 14.12 20.40
N GLN A 2 -20.04 15.06 21.35
CA GLN A 2 -19.60 16.45 21.14
C GLN A 2 -18.07 16.58 21.00
N ARG A 3 -17.26 15.78 21.71
CA ARG A 3 -15.80 15.74 21.58
C ARG A 3 -15.37 15.09 20.25
N LEU A 4 -16.04 14.04 19.79
CA LEU A 4 -15.83 13.47 18.46
C LEU A 4 -16.10 14.50 17.34
N ARG A 5 -17.14 15.33 17.48
CA ARG A 5 -17.40 16.42 16.52
C ARG A 5 -16.30 17.48 16.52
N ARG A 6 -15.79 17.87 17.69
CA ARG A 6 -14.67 18.82 17.81
C ARG A 6 -13.40 18.26 17.18
N TRP A 7 -13.17 16.95 17.34
CA TRP A 7 -12.05 16.23 16.74
C TRP A 7 -12.13 16.19 15.21
N LEU A 8 -13.32 16.01 14.64
CA LEU A 8 -13.60 16.07 13.20
C LEU A 8 -13.54 17.49 12.62
N GLU A 9 -13.81 18.51 13.42
CA GLU A 9 -13.82 19.92 13.01
C GLU A 9 -12.42 20.57 13.07
N GLU A 10 -11.53 20.14 13.97
CA GLU A 10 -10.19 20.71 14.12
C GLU A 10 -9.12 20.07 13.23
N GLY A 11 -9.44 19.02 12.48
CA GLY A 11 -8.74 18.55 11.26
C GLY A 11 -7.26 18.19 11.35
N LYS A 12 -6.67 18.00 12.54
CA LYS A 12 -5.32 17.47 12.77
C LYS A 12 -5.19 16.95 14.18
N ALA A 13 -5.69 15.75 14.44
CA ALA A 13 -5.27 15.05 15.63
C ALA A 13 -3.81 14.64 15.47
N THR A 14 -2.93 15.28 16.21
CA THR A 14 -1.54 14.82 16.32
C THR A 14 -1.53 13.57 17.20
N HIS A 15 -0.55 12.68 17.03
CA HIS A 15 -0.36 11.51 17.89
C HIS A 15 -0.31 11.90 19.39
N GLU A 16 0.09 13.14 19.72
CA GLU A 16 0.08 13.72 21.05
C GLU A 16 -1.33 13.92 21.61
N GLN A 17 -2.31 14.20 20.75
CA GLN A 17 -3.73 14.34 21.15
C GLN A 17 -4.41 12.96 21.29
N MET A 18 -4.02 11.98 20.49
CA MET A 18 -4.57 10.63 20.57
C MET A 18 -4.33 9.95 21.94
N GLN A 19 -3.17 10.17 22.54
CA GLN A 19 -2.83 9.52 23.83
C GLN A 19 -3.77 9.90 24.97
N PRO A 20 -4.02 11.21 25.26
CA PRO A 20 -4.96 11.61 26.28
C PRO A 20 -6.38 11.09 26.02
N ASP A 21 -6.83 11.18 24.78
CA ASP A 21 -8.18 10.76 24.40
C ASP A 21 -8.36 9.23 24.54
N PHE A 22 -7.34 8.46 24.16
CA PHE A 22 -7.34 7.01 24.36
C PHE A 22 -7.38 6.63 25.84
N ARG A 23 -6.58 7.32 26.70
CA ARG A 23 -6.58 7.10 28.14
C ARG A 23 -7.90 7.51 28.82
N GLU A 24 -8.59 8.51 28.30
CA GLU A 24 -9.91 8.89 28.81
C GLU A 24 -10.95 7.77 28.58
N ILE A 25 -10.87 7.09 27.42
CA ILE A 25 -11.78 5.99 27.08
C ILE A 25 -11.34 4.68 27.77
N TYR A 26 -10.03 4.44 27.83
CA TYR A 26 -9.39 3.23 28.37
C TYR A 26 -8.38 3.56 29.46
N PRO A 27 -8.83 3.93 30.69
CA PRO A 27 -7.94 4.47 31.75
C PRO A 27 -6.84 3.50 32.22
N TYR A 28 -7.09 2.20 32.05
CA TYR A 28 -6.17 1.14 32.50
C TYR A 28 -5.29 0.57 31.37
N ALA A 29 -5.44 1.07 30.16
CA ALA A 29 -4.68 0.58 29.01
C ALA A 29 -3.18 0.93 29.14
N LYS A 30 -2.34 -0.04 28.85
CA LYS A 30 -0.89 0.13 28.73
C LYS A 30 -0.57 0.63 27.32
N ILE A 31 -0.28 1.92 27.22
CA ILE A 31 -0.02 2.58 25.94
C ILE A 31 1.49 2.81 25.81
N LEU A 32 2.06 2.41 24.68
CA LEU A 32 3.38 2.80 24.24
C LEU A 32 3.25 3.90 23.18
N ALA A 33 3.87 5.04 23.44
CA ALA A 33 4.03 6.09 22.45
C ALA A 33 5.49 6.58 22.48
N PRO A 34 6.07 6.94 21.33
CA PRO A 34 7.46 7.40 21.29
C PRO A 34 7.59 8.80 21.88
N GLU A 35 8.72 9.04 22.51
CA GLU A 35 9.24 10.38 22.78
C GLU A 35 9.93 10.93 21.54
N ASP A 36 10.23 12.24 21.51
CA ASP A 36 10.78 12.94 20.34
C ASP A 36 12.04 12.26 19.76
N ASP A 37 12.91 11.75 20.63
CA ASP A 37 14.18 11.14 20.25
C ASP A 37 14.09 9.63 19.93
N ASP A 38 13.00 8.96 20.25
CA ASP A 38 12.87 7.50 20.10
C ASP A 38 13.01 7.02 18.65
N PHE A 39 12.69 7.87 17.67
CA PHE A 39 12.79 7.55 16.25
C PHE A 39 14.03 8.12 15.53
N THR A 40 15.03 8.57 16.29
CA THR A 40 16.37 8.81 15.73
C THR A 40 16.98 7.48 15.24
N PRO A 41 17.90 7.50 14.26
CA PRO A 41 18.49 6.26 13.72
C PRO A 41 19.06 5.31 14.79
N ASP A 42 19.64 5.88 15.86
CA ASP A 42 20.33 5.12 16.91
C ASP A 42 19.35 4.52 17.93
N ARG A 43 18.27 5.23 18.28
CA ARG A 43 17.32 4.81 19.33
C ARG A 43 16.10 4.04 18.79
N ARG A 44 15.76 4.22 17.51
CA ARG A 44 14.64 3.54 16.88
C ARG A 44 14.63 2.01 17.05
N PRO A 45 15.77 1.29 16.91
CA PRO A 45 15.77 -0.15 17.13
C PRO A 45 15.36 -0.55 18.55
N GLU A 46 15.72 0.25 19.55
CA GLU A 46 15.34 0.03 20.94
C GLU A 46 13.83 0.24 21.14
N PHE A 47 13.26 1.32 20.57
CA PHE A 47 11.82 1.56 20.61
C PHE A 47 11.04 0.40 19.96
N ILE A 48 11.45 -0.03 18.77
CA ILE A 48 10.80 -1.15 18.06
C ILE A 48 10.92 -2.46 18.87
N ALA A 49 12.06 -2.72 19.50
CA ALA A 49 12.24 -3.88 20.38
C ALA A 49 11.30 -3.82 21.59
N ARG A 50 11.16 -2.65 22.21
CA ARG A 50 10.24 -2.41 23.33
C ARG A 50 8.78 -2.61 22.92
N ALA A 51 8.41 -2.15 21.70
CA ALA A 51 7.08 -2.38 21.13
C ALA A 51 6.81 -3.87 20.86
N ALA A 52 7.80 -4.62 20.37
CA ALA A 52 7.68 -6.04 20.05
C ALA A 52 7.63 -6.97 21.26
N THR A 53 8.28 -6.59 22.38
CA THR A 53 8.47 -7.48 23.55
C THR A 53 7.62 -7.09 24.77
N GLY A 54 7.03 -5.90 24.76
CA GLY A 54 6.21 -5.41 25.86
C GLY A 54 4.76 -5.93 25.77
N ASP A 55 4.10 -5.93 26.92
CA ASP A 55 2.67 -6.25 27.04
C ASP A 55 1.87 -4.95 26.92
N TRP A 56 1.66 -4.51 25.68
CA TRP A 56 0.99 -3.26 25.33
C TRP A 56 -0.42 -3.52 24.79
N ASP A 57 -1.39 -2.74 25.27
CA ASP A 57 -2.74 -2.71 24.73
C ASP A 57 -2.82 -1.86 23.43
N ALA A 58 -1.98 -0.82 23.36
CA ALA A 58 -1.88 0.03 22.18
C ALA A 58 -0.47 0.60 21.98
N VAL A 59 -0.06 0.75 20.72
CA VAL A 59 1.12 1.51 20.30
C VAL A 59 0.64 2.65 19.40
N ILE A 60 0.90 3.89 19.81
CA ILE A 60 0.44 5.09 19.07
C ILE A 60 1.66 5.74 18.41
N LEU A 61 1.60 5.85 17.08
CA LEU A 61 2.69 6.37 16.26
C LEU A 61 2.16 7.44 15.29
N SER A 62 3.01 8.40 14.96
CA SER A 62 2.75 9.25 13.80
C SER A 62 3.02 8.49 12.50
N ASP A 63 2.43 8.97 11.38
CA ASP A 63 2.66 8.44 10.04
C ASP A 63 4.14 8.32 9.70
N SER A 64 4.92 9.36 10.00
CA SER A 64 6.35 9.41 9.71
C SER A 64 7.17 8.41 10.53
N GLN A 65 6.73 8.09 11.75
CA GLN A 65 7.34 7.08 12.61
C GLN A 65 6.95 5.67 12.12
N PHE A 66 5.69 5.46 11.78
CA PHE A 66 5.19 4.17 11.27
C PHE A 66 5.87 3.75 9.96
N GLN A 67 6.14 4.70 9.04
CA GLN A 67 6.88 4.44 7.81
C GLN A 67 8.35 4.02 8.05
N LYS A 68 8.94 4.37 9.19
CA LYS A 68 10.32 3.97 9.53
C LYS A 68 10.42 2.53 10.07
N ILE A 69 9.30 1.84 10.27
CA ILE A 69 9.27 0.43 10.65
C ILE A 69 9.14 -0.40 9.37
N PRO A 70 10.20 -1.05 8.90
CA PRO A 70 10.15 -1.76 7.62
C PRO A 70 9.39 -3.08 7.74
N VAL A 71 8.84 -3.56 6.63
CA VAL A 71 8.43 -4.96 6.48
C VAL A 71 9.65 -5.84 6.20
N LYS A 72 9.54 -7.16 6.42
CA LYS A 72 10.60 -8.11 6.06
C LYS A 72 10.88 -8.05 4.56
N PRO A 73 12.16 -8.13 4.15
CA PRO A 73 12.51 -8.16 2.73
C PRO A 73 11.81 -9.29 1.97
N GLU A 74 11.55 -10.41 2.64
CA GLU A 74 10.81 -11.56 2.09
C GLU A 74 9.36 -11.19 1.77
N THR A 75 8.70 -10.46 2.69
CA THR A 75 7.33 -9.96 2.53
C THR A 75 7.27 -8.96 1.37
N GLU A 76 8.18 -7.96 1.35
CA GLU A 76 8.26 -6.99 0.25
C GLU A 76 8.51 -7.70 -1.09
N ALA A 77 9.40 -8.70 -1.12
CA ALA A 77 9.70 -9.46 -2.33
C ALA A 77 8.51 -10.29 -2.82
N ALA A 78 7.69 -10.83 -1.90
CA ALA A 78 6.49 -11.58 -2.27
C ALA A 78 5.45 -10.66 -2.96
N PHE A 79 5.12 -9.52 -2.37
CA PHE A 79 4.20 -8.55 -2.98
C PHE A 79 4.72 -7.97 -4.29
N LEU A 80 6.04 -7.77 -4.38
CA LEU A 80 6.64 -7.28 -5.61
C LEU A 80 6.53 -8.30 -6.75
N ARG A 81 6.66 -9.62 -6.46
CA ARG A 81 6.46 -10.69 -7.46
C ARG A 81 5.00 -10.75 -7.92
N GLU A 82 4.04 -10.58 -7.00
CA GLU A 82 2.61 -10.51 -7.32
C GLU A 82 2.34 -9.34 -8.29
N GLU A 83 2.85 -8.15 -7.98
CA GLU A 83 2.74 -6.97 -8.85
C GLU A 83 3.38 -7.20 -10.23
N MET A 84 4.59 -7.77 -10.26
CA MET A 84 5.26 -8.12 -11.53
C MET A 84 4.45 -9.11 -12.36
N GLY A 85 3.75 -10.05 -11.71
CA GLY A 85 2.81 -10.95 -12.37
C GLY A 85 1.68 -10.20 -13.07
N ALA A 86 1.07 -9.24 -12.39
CA ALA A 86 0.01 -8.40 -12.95
C ALA A 86 0.52 -7.54 -14.13
N ILE A 87 1.72 -6.97 -14.02
CA ILE A 87 2.33 -6.18 -15.11
C ILE A 87 2.60 -7.08 -16.33
N ARG A 88 3.16 -8.27 -16.13
CA ARG A 88 3.43 -9.23 -17.22
C ARG A 88 2.15 -9.66 -17.93
N ALA A 89 1.09 -9.94 -17.16
CA ALA A 89 -0.21 -10.27 -17.73
C ALA A 89 -0.77 -9.12 -18.59
N ALA A 90 -0.66 -7.87 -18.12
CA ALA A 90 -1.07 -6.70 -18.90
C ALA A 90 -0.24 -6.53 -20.19
N ILE A 91 1.07 -6.74 -20.14
CA ILE A 91 1.95 -6.70 -21.34
C ILE A 91 1.58 -7.79 -22.33
N GLN A 92 1.31 -9.02 -21.88
CA GLN A 92 0.90 -10.13 -22.74
C GLN A 92 -0.43 -9.85 -23.44
N LEU A 93 -1.37 -9.24 -22.72
CA LEU A 93 -2.66 -8.86 -23.27
C LEU A 93 -2.51 -7.77 -24.34
N ASP A 94 -1.66 -6.74 -24.12
CA ASP A 94 -1.31 -5.74 -25.14
C ASP A 94 -0.73 -6.39 -26.39
N GLN A 95 0.17 -7.37 -26.22
CA GLN A 95 0.79 -8.08 -27.33
C GLN A 95 -0.21 -8.91 -28.13
N SER A 96 -1.11 -9.61 -27.45
CA SER A 96 -2.18 -10.40 -28.07
C SER A 96 -3.11 -9.50 -28.89
N GLU A 97 -3.59 -8.41 -28.30
CA GLU A 97 -4.48 -7.47 -29.00
C GLU A 97 -3.80 -6.79 -30.20
N ALA A 98 -2.53 -6.43 -30.07
CA ALA A 98 -1.76 -5.86 -31.17
C ALA A 98 -1.58 -6.86 -32.32
N MET A 99 -1.36 -8.14 -32.01
CA MET A 99 -1.24 -9.22 -32.99
C MET A 99 -2.56 -9.46 -33.72
N ASP A 100 -3.68 -9.51 -32.99
CA ASP A 100 -5.01 -9.67 -33.54
C ASP A 100 -5.37 -8.50 -34.44
N ALA A 101 -5.10 -7.27 -34.01
CA ALA A 101 -5.34 -6.07 -34.83
C ALA A 101 -4.51 -6.03 -36.09
N ALA A 102 -3.28 -6.54 -36.04
CA ALA A 102 -2.39 -6.69 -37.22
C ALA A 102 -2.68 -7.92 -38.07
N ARG A 103 -3.76 -8.66 -37.78
CA ARG A 103 -4.16 -9.89 -38.51
C ARG A 103 -3.02 -10.92 -38.62
N GLY A 104 -2.25 -11.06 -37.57
CA GLY A 104 -1.12 -11.98 -37.50
C GLY A 104 0.20 -11.45 -38.10
N ASN A 105 0.24 -10.22 -38.59
CA ASN A 105 1.49 -9.60 -39.05
C ASN A 105 2.33 -9.10 -37.88
N GLU A 106 3.40 -9.82 -37.54
CA GLU A 106 4.26 -9.54 -36.39
C GLU A 106 4.96 -8.17 -36.51
N PHE A 107 5.35 -7.74 -37.69
CA PHE A 107 6.00 -6.46 -37.92
C PHE A 107 5.07 -5.28 -37.58
N ASP A 108 3.82 -5.34 -38.04
CA ASP A 108 2.82 -4.31 -37.77
C ASP A 108 2.40 -4.31 -36.30
N ALA A 109 2.27 -5.48 -35.68
CA ALA A 109 2.00 -5.62 -34.26
C ALA A 109 3.11 -4.97 -33.42
N GLN A 110 4.39 -5.28 -33.69
CA GLN A 110 5.53 -4.69 -32.99
C GLN A 110 5.62 -3.17 -33.20
N ARG A 111 5.29 -2.68 -34.39
CA ARG A 111 5.26 -1.23 -34.67
C ARG A 111 4.19 -0.54 -33.82
N THR A 112 3.02 -1.12 -33.70
CA THR A 112 1.93 -0.61 -32.86
C THR A 112 2.35 -0.56 -31.39
N LEU A 113 2.92 -1.62 -30.86
CA LEU A 113 3.41 -1.67 -29.47
C LEU A 113 4.52 -0.65 -29.20
N LYS A 114 5.47 -0.48 -30.12
CA LYS A 114 6.53 0.53 -30.00
C LYS A 114 6.00 1.97 -30.00
N GLN A 115 4.84 2.23 -30.56
CA GLN A 115 4.18 3.53 -30.54
C GLN A 115 3.27 3.71 -29.32
N SER A 116 2.84 2.61 -28.69
CA SER A 116 1.98 2.63 -27.50
C SER A 116 2.74 3.17 -26.30
N LYS A 117 2.22 4.27 -25.73
CA LYS A 117 2.77 4.87 -24.51
C LYS A 117 2.50 4.00 -23.30
N SER A 118 1.27 3.46 -23.20
CA SER A 118 0.88 2.56 -22.12
C SER A 118 1.79 1.33 -22.05
N HIS A 119 2.04 0.70 -23.19
CA HIS A 119 2.93 -0.46 -23.26
C HIS A 119 4.36 -0.16 -22.78
N LYS A 120 4.92 1.00 -23.16
CA LYS A 120 6.24 1.45 -22.69
C LYS A 120 6.26 1.72 -21.19
N GLU A 121 5.19 2.31 -20.66
CA GLU A 121 5.05 2.55 -19.22
C GLU A 121 5.02 1.22 -18.44
N LEU A 122 4.29 0.21 -18.93
CA LEU A 122 4.28 -1.15 -18.35
C LEU A 122 5.66 -1.82 -18.38
N GLN A 123 6.38 -1.74 -19.51
CA GLN A 123 7.74 -2.29 -19.60
C GLN A 123 8.71 -1.59 -18.64
N THR A 124 8.60 -0.28 -18.51
CA THR A 124 9.43 0.50 -17.58
C THR A 124 9.11 0.14 -16.12
N ALA A 125 7.83 -0.03 -15.79
CA ALA A 125 7.40 -0.44 -14.45
C ALA A 125 7.91 -1.85 -14.12
N LEU A 126 7.85 -2.79 -15.07
CA LEU A 126 8.40 -4.15 -14.89
C LEU A 126 9.90 -4.11 -14.62
N ALA A 127 10.67 -3.37 -15.42
CA ALA A 127 12.11 -3.27 -15.24
C ALA A 127 12.50 -2.66 -13.88
N LYS A 128 11.77 -1.63 -13.42
CA LYS A 128 11.97 -1.05 -12.07
C LYS A 128 11.67 -2.08 -10.97
N ALA A 129 10.59 -2.86 -11.12
CA ALA A 129 10.22 -3.90 -10.16
C ALA A 129 11.25 -5.03 -10.11
N GLU A 130 11.76 -5.47 -11.27
CA GLU A 130 12.82 -6.48 -11.35
C GLU A 130 14.12 -6.01 -10.68
N ALA A 131 14.54 -4.79 -10.93
CA ALA A 131 15.72 -4.21 -10.28
C ALA A 131 15.53 -4.14 -8.75
N ARG A 132 14.36 -3.75 -8.27
CA ARG A 132 14.04 -3.73 -6.84
C ARG A 132 14.07 -5.14 -6.24
N LEU A 133 13.48 -6.11 -6.93
CA LEU A 133 13.48 -7.50 -6.48
C LEU A 133 14.91 -8.05 -6.34
N GLN A 134 15.80 -7.74 -7.27
CA GLN A 134 17.22 -8.14 -7.19
C GLN A 134 17.92 -7.55 -5.96
N ILE A 135 17.64 -6.27 -5.63
CA ILE A 135 18.19 -5.62 -4.43
C ILE A 135 17.68 -6.34 -3.16
N LEU A 136 16.39 -6.69 -3.12
CA LEU A 136 15.82 -7.43 -1.98
C LEU A 136 16.40 -8.82 -1.83
N GLN A 137 16.58 -9.56 -2.93
CA GLN A 137 17.21 -10.88 -2.92
C GLN A 137 18.64 -10.80 -2.39
N ASN A 138 19.42 -9.80 -2.81
CA ASN A 138 20.76 -9.58 -2.29
C ASN A 138 20.75 -9.28 -0.79
N LYS A 139 19.80 -8.50 -0.29
CA LYS A 139 19.61 -8.23 1.15
C LYS A 139 19.26 -9.51 1.92
N ILE A 140 18.36 -10.33 1.39
CA ILE A 140 17.96 -11.60 2.01
C ILE A 140 19.17 -12.54 2.10
N ASN A 141 19.93 -12.66 1.00
CA ASN A 141 21.12 -13.52 0.95
C ASN A 141 22.29 -13.03 1.81
N ALA A 142 22.43 -11.70 1.97
CA ALA A 142 23.46 -11.10 2.80
C ALA A 142 23.14 -11.16 4.30
N ARG A 143 21.92 -11.52 4.68
CA ARG A 143 21.48 -11.59 6.07
C ARG A 143 22.23 -12.72 6.78
N ARG A 144 22.97 -12.38 7.82
CA ARG A 144 23.68 -13.35 8.65
C ARG A 144 22.74 -13.91 9.72
N THR A 145 22.91 -15.17 10.07
CA THR A 145 22.25 -15.78 11.21
C THR A 145 22.61 -14.98 12.48
N GLY A 146 21.63 -14.34 13.10
CA GLY A 146 21.83 -13.48 14.27
C GLY A 146 21.63 -11.97 14.01
N ASP A 147 21.27 -11.57 12.80
CA ASP A 147 20.88 -10.18 12.49
C ASP A 147 19.62 -9.82 13.27
N LYS A 148 19.72 -8.85 14.21
CA LYS A 148 18.66 -8.47 15.14
C LYS A 148 17.73 -7.38 14.59
N ALA A 149 17.65 -7.22 13.29
CA ALA A 149 16.70 -6.27 12.72
C ALA A 149 15.27 -6.70 13.04
N ILE A 150 14.49 -5.81 13.66
CA ILE A 150 13.08 -6.03 13.99
C ILE A 150 12.23 -5.38 12.92
N TYR A 151 11.25 -6.12 12.43
CA TYR A 151 10.37 -5.74 11.35
C TYR A 151 8.93 -5.58 11.83
N PHE A 152 8.07 -5.03 11.00
CA PHE A 152 6.66 -4.87 11.29
C PHE A 152 5.99 -6.18 11.71
N GLU A 153 6.33 -7.28 11.05
CA GLU A 153 5.81 -8.61 11.35
C GLU A 153 6.19 -9.12 12.74
N ASP A 154 7.30 -8.63 13.28
CA ASP A 154 7.81 -9.06 14.60
C ASP A 154 7.14 -8.30 15.74
N LEU A 155 6.38 -7.23 15.45
CA LEU A 155 5.66 -6.44 16.46
C LEU A 155 4.46 -7.17 17.08
N GLY A 156 3.99 -8.26 16.46
CA GLY A 156 2.85 -9.01 16.97
C GLY A 156 1.50 -8.30 16.87
N ILE A 157 1.40 -7.23 16.08
CA ILE A 157 0.18 -6.43 15.91
C ILE A 157 -0.95 -7.29 15.31
N ASP A 158 -2.14 -7.15 15.87
CA ASP A 158 -3.37 -7.83 15.38
C ASP A 158 -4.34 -6.85 14.72
N GLN A 159 -4.29 -5.58 15.12
CA GLN A 159 -5.16 -4.53 14.58
C GLN A 159 -4.37 -3.26 14.27
N LEU A 160 -4.71 -2.63 13.17
CA LEU A 160 -4.17 -1.35 12.72
C LEU A 160 -5.33 -0.36 12.53
N PHE A 161 -5.28 0.75 13.26
CA PHE A 161 -6.16 1.88 13.08
C PHE A 161 -5.38 3.00 12.40
N VAL A 162 -5.84 3.47 11.26
CA VAL A 162 -5.20 4.52 10.47
C VAL A 162 -6.12 5.71 10.42
N ASP A 163 -5.71 6.79 11.06
CA ASP A 163 -6.36 8.08 10.95
C ASP A 163 -5.80 8.85 9.76
N GLU A 164 -6.60 9.75 9.18
CA GLU A 164 -6.26 10.47 7.94
C GLU A 164 -5.76 9.55 6.82
N SER A 165 -6.47 8.44 6.62
CA SER A 165 -6.08 7.40 5.67
C SER A 165 -6.05 7.87 4.20
N ASP A 166 -6.61 9.03 3.89
CA ASP A 166 -6.48 9.70 2.59
C ASP A 166 -5.02 10.02 2.21
N ALA A 167 -4.13 10.11 3.19
CA ALA A 167 -2.69 10.21 2.97
C ALA A 167 -2.10 9.04 2.15
N TYR A 168 -2.78 7.90 2.10
CA TYR A 168 -2.36 6.65 1.44
C TYR A 168 -3.09 6.33 0.14
N LYS A 169 -4.00 7.18 -0.30
CA LYS A 169 -4.83 6.97 -1.50
C LYS A 169 -4.05 6.97 -2.82
N ASN A 170 -2.82 7.47 -2.84
CA ASN A 170 -1.95 7.43 -4.01
C ASN A 170 -1.15 6.11 -4.07
N LEU A 171 -1.86 4.97 -4.05
CA LEU A 171 -1.28 3.66 -4.21
C LEU A 171 -1.01 3.40 -5.70
N ARG A 172 0.14 2.82 -6.01
CA ARG A 172 0.49 2.42 -7.37
C ARG A 172 -0.43 1.30 -7.89
N TYR A 173 -0.67 1.30 -9.19
CA TYR A 173 -1.47 0.30 -9.85
C TYR A 173 -1.03 0.09 -11.30
N VAL A 174 -1.42 -1.03 -11.87
CA VAL A 174 -1.18 -1.38 -13.26
C VAL A 174 -2.43 -1.04 -14.07
N SER A 175 -2.27 -0.28 -15.17
CA SER A 175 -3.36 0.02 -16.08
C SER A 175 -2.86 0.06 -17.52
N ARG A 176 -3.66 -0.46 -18.43
CA ARG A 176 -3.50 -0.38 -19.89
C ARG A 176 -4.24 0.83 -20.48
N MET A 177 -5.09 1.46 -19.67
CA MET A 177 -5.74 2.71 -20.04
C MET A 177 -4.68 3.80 -20.16
N GLY A 178 -4.65 4.47 -21.30
CA GLY A 178 -3.80 5.64 -21.48
C GLY A 178 -4.13 6.74 -20.45
N ARG A 179 -3.43 7.88 -20.51
CA ARG A 179 -3.75 9.02 -19.63
C ARG A 179 -5.20 9.46 -19.84
N VAL A 180 -6.07 9.02 -18.96
CA VAL A 180 -7.45 9.49 -18.87
C VAL A 180 -7.46 10.71 -17.97
N LYS A 181 -8.10 11.80 -18.41
CA LYS A 181 -8.25 13.01 -17.59
C LYS A 181 -8.96 12.65 -16.27
N GLY A 182 -8.36 13.01 -15.15
CA GLY A 182 -8.91 12.69 -13.82
C GLY A 182 -8.38 11.38 -13.21
N LEU A 183 -7.49 10.63 -13.87
CA LEU A 183 -6.79 9.52 -13.24
C LEU A 183 -5.38 9.94 -12.77
N PRO A 184 -4.94 9.49 -11.58
CA PRO A 184 -3.60 9.77 -11.08
C PRO A 184 -2.55 9.02 -11.90
N ALA A 185 -1.28 9.39 -11.73
CA ALA A 185 -0.16 8.63 -12.28
C ALA A 185 -0.12 7.22 -11.65
N THR A 186 0.19 6.21 -12.47
CA THR A 186 0.22 4.80 -12.05
C THR A 186 1.35 4.47 -11.08
N GLU A 187 2.38 5.32 -10.98
CA GLU A 187 3.57 5.08 -10.16
C GLU A 187 3.30 5.09 -8.65
N GLY A 188 2.30 5.82 -8.19
CA GLY A 188 1.93 5.92 -6.77
C GLY A 188 3.04 6.50 -5.88
N SER A 189 2.83 6.43 -4.56
CA SER A 189 3.80 6.88 -3.56
C SER A 189 4.39 5.70 -2.77
N GLN A 190 5.65 5.85 -2.33
CA GLN A 190 6.32 4.86 -1.47
C GLN A 190 5.59 4.69 -0.14
N ARG A 191 5.03 5.79 0.40
CA ARG A 191 4.23 5.76 1.63
C ARG A 191 2.99 4.88 1.49
N ALA A 192 2.25 5.02 0.40
CA ALA A 192 1.08 4.18 0.14
C ALA A 192 1.47 2.71 -0.10
N TRP A 193 2.58 2.46 -0.78
CA TRP A 193 3.08 1.11 -0.98
C TRP A 193 3.52 0.43 0.33
N ASP A 194 4.23 1.14 1.20
CA ASP A 194 4.62 0.64 2.53
C ASP A 194 3.38 0.29 3.37
N MET A 195 2.39 1.20 3.42
CA MET A 195 1.13 0.94 4.11
C MET A 195 0.40 -0.28 3.52
N TYR A 196 0.34 -0.40 2.20
CA TYR A 196 -0.32 -1.53 1.54
C TYR A 196 0.28 -2.88 1.93
N GLN A 197 1.60 -2.99 1.99
CA GLN A 197 2.27 -4.22 2.40
C GLN A 197 1.92 -4.60 3.84
N LYS A 198 1.91 -3.63 4.76
CA LYS A 198 1.56 -3.83 6.17
C LYS A 198 0.10 -4.25 6.33
N VAL A 199 -0.81 -3.59 5.62
CA VAL A 199 -2.23 -3.91 5.60
C VAL A 199 -2.46 -5.33 5.06
N ARG A 200 -1.88 -5.67 3.92
CA ARG A 200 -2.00 -7.01 3.32
C ARG A 200 -1.45 -8.10 4.26
N TYR A 201 -0.32 -7.86 4.91
CA TYR A 201 0.22 -8.77 5.91
C TYR A 201 -0.77 -9.02 7.06
N LEU A 202 -1.35 -7.97 7.63
CA LEU A 202 -2.34 -8.10 8.71
C LEU A 202 -3.59 -8.84 8.25
N GLN A 203 -4.10 -8.54 7.07
CA GLN A 203 -5.27 -9.21 6.52
C GLN A 203 -5.03 -10.69 6.24
N GLN A 204 -3.84 -11.06 5.74
CA GLN A 204 -3.47 -12.47 5.56
C GLN A 204 -3.42 -13.21 6.91
N LYS A 205 -2.85 -12.58 7.96
CA LYS A 205 -2.83 -13.12 9.33
C LYS A 205 -4.23 -13.19 9.94
N GLY A 206 -5.06 -12.15 9.73
CA GLY A 206 -6.37 -11.95 10.34
C GLY A 206 -7.57 -12.43 9.51
N ASN A 207 -7.34 -13.26 8.48
CA ASN A 207 -8.39 -13.76 7.59
C ASN A 207 -9.26 -12.62 6.99
N GLY A 208 -8.62 -11.63 6.41
CA GLY A 208 -9.24 -10.44 5.80
C GLY A 208 -9.62 -9.35 6.78
N ARG A 209 -9.23 -9.46 8.05
CA ARG A 209 -9.55 -8.50 9.13
C ARG A 209 -8.29 -7.84 9.67
N GLY A 210 -8.46 -6.91 10.63
CA GLY A 210 -7.37 -6.32 11.39
C GLY A 210 -6.98 -4.93 10.94
N VAL A 211 -7.77 -4.27 10.07
CA VAL A 211 -7.48 -2.91 9.60
C VAL A 211 -8.74 -2.05 9.61
N VAL A 212 -8.59 -0.84 10.15
CA VAL A 212 -9.62 0.21 10.15
C VAL A 212 -9.01 1.49 9.61
N PHE A 213 -9.62 2.05 8.57
CA PHE A 213 -9.27 3.35 8.00
C PHE A 213 -10.31 4.39 8.40
N ALA A 214 -9.85 5.54 8.90
CA ALA A 214 -10.65 6.71 9.17
C ALA A 214 -10.18 7.88 8.31
N THR A 215 -11.10 8.59 7.68
CA THR A 215 -10.83 9.81 6.91
C THR A 215 -12.12 10.60 6.69
N GLY A 216 -11.99 11.92 6.67
CA GLY A 216 -13.06 12.82 6.24
C GLY A 216 -13.23 12.91 4.73
N THR A 217 -12.22 12.47 3.95
CA THR A 217 -12.15 12.61 2.48
C THR A 217 -11.78 11.30 1.80
N PRO A 218 -12.64 10.25 1.86
CA PRO A 218 -12.33 8.95 1.29
C PRO A 218 -12.12 8.99 -0.23
N VAL A 219 -12.77 9.92 -0.91
CA VAL A 219 -12.61 10.21 -2.35
C VAL A 219 -12.63 11.73 -2.53
N ALA A 220 -11.55 12.31 -3.02
CA ALA A 220 -11.43 13.76 -3.21
C ALA A 220 -11.19 14.16 -4.66
N ASN A 221 -10.35 13.44 -5.39
CA ASN A 221 -9.86 13.88 -6.71
C ASN A 221 -10.27 12.97 -7.87
N THR A 222 -10.28 11.65 -7.63
CA THR A 222 -10.50 10.68 -8.72
C THR A 222 -11.25 9.45 -8.25
N ILE A 223 -11.98 8.80 -9.17
CA ILE A 223 -12.65 7.53 -8.89
C ILE A 223 -11.64 6.41 -8.56
N ALA A 224 -10.40 6.50 -9.01
CA ALA A 224 -9.34 5.56 -8.67
C ALA A 224 -9.03 5.51 -7.16
N GLU A 225 -9.30 6.60 -6.43
CA GLU A 225 -9.15 6.62 -4.97
C GLU A 225 -10.15 5.66 -4.28
N LEU A 226 -11.35 5.52 -4.81
CA LEU A 226 -12.33 4.55 -4.31
C LEU A 226 -11.83 3.11 -4.51
N TRP A 227 -11.34 2.80 -5.71
CA TRP A 227 -10.75 1.49 -5.98
C TRP A 227 -9.53 1.23 -5.10
N THR A 228 -8.68 2.24 -4.86
CA THR A 228 -7.55 2.14 -3.93
C THR A 228 -8.00 1.78 -2.51
N ASN A 229 -9.05 2.42 -2.00
CA ASN A 229 -9.62 2.09 -0.70
C ASN A 229 -10.15 0.64 -0.67
N MET A 230 -10.78 0.17 -1.75
CA MET A 230 -11.21 -1.22 -1.86
C MET A 230 -10.01 -2.18 -1.87
N ARG A 231 -8.90 -1.84 -2.52
CA ARG A 231 -7.66 -2.62 -2.47
C ARG A 231 -7.09 -2.75 -1.07
N TYR A 232 -7.14 -1.68 -0.27
CA TYR A 232 -6.72 -1.76 1.12
C TYR A 232 -7.64 -2.61 1.98
N LEU A 233 -8.95 -2.54 1.77
CA LEU A 233 -9.92 -3.06 2.74
C LEU A 233 -10.62 -4.34 2.28
N GLN A 234 -10.64 -4.63 0.97
CA GLN A 234 -11.46 -5.68 0.36
C GLN A 234 -10.74 -6.44 -0.76
N GLU A 235 -9.42 -6.52 -0.74
CA GLU A 235 -8.64 -7.18 -1.81
C GLU A 235 -9.15 -8.60 -2.13
N PRO A 236 -9.41 -9.48 -1.14
CA PRO A 236 -9.94 -10.82 -1.41
C PRO A 236 -11.28 -10.80 -2.17
N MET A 237 -12.16 -9.84 -1.87
CA MET A 237 -13.43 -9.69 -2.58
C MET A 237 -13.23 -9.18 -4.01
N LEU A 238 -12.25 -8.30 -4.25
CA LEU A 238 -11.89 -7.85 -5.58
C LEU A 238 -11.34 -9.02 -6.42
N GLU A 239 -10.50 -9.88 -5.83
CA GLU A 239 -9.97 -11.08 -6.48
C GLU A 239 -11.07 -12.06 -6.85
N GLU A 240 -11.97 -12.39 -5.91
CA GLU A 240 -13.11 -13.30 -6.13
C GLU A 240 -13.99 -12.85 -7.30
N ARG A 241 -14.14 -11.53 -7.48
CA ARG A 241 -14.98 -10.92 -8.52
C ARG A 241 -14.23 -10.59 -9.82
N GLY A 242 -12.93 -10.87 -9.89
CA GLY A 242 -12.08 -10.50 -11.04
C GLY A 242 -11.87 -8.99 -11.21
N LEU A 243 -12.01 -8.21 -10.11
CA LEU A 243 -11.92 -6.75 -10.08
C LEU A 243 -10.63 -6.24 -9.45
N GLN A 244 -9.66 -7.13 -9.20
CA GLN A 244 -8.35 -6.80 -8.62
C GLN A 244 -7.49 -5.89 -9.52
N HIS A 245 -7.79 -5.86 -10.82
CA HIS A 245 -7.14 -4.96 -11.79
C HIS A 245 -7.99 -3.72 -12.01
N PHE A 246 -7.34 -2.54 -11.96
CA PHE A 246 -8.02 -1.26 -12.12
C PHE A 246 -8.87 -1.18 -13.39
N ASP A 247 -8.37 -1.68 -14.52
CA ASP A 247 -9.07 -1.61 -15.82
C ASP A 247 -10.38 -2.40 -15.81
N ALA A 248 -10.40 -3.57 -15.14
CA ALA A 248 -11.62 -4.38 -14.99
C ALA A 248 -12.64 -3.69 -14.10
N TRP A 249 -12.17 -3.14 -12.97
CA TRP A 249 -13.00 -2.37 -12.04
C TRP A 249 -13.57 -1.11 -12.70
N ALA A 250 -12.73 -0.35 -13.39
CA ALA A 250 -13.15 0.87 -14.09
C ALA A 250 -14.16 0.61 -15.21
N LYS A 251 -14.04 -0.51 -15.94
CA LYS A 251 -15.05 -0.92 -16.93
C LYS A 251 -16.39 -1.29 -16.29
N THR A 252 -16.39 -1.80 -15.07
CA THR A 252 -17.60 -2.24 -14.37
C THR A 252 -18.35 -1.07 -13.73
N PHE A 253 -17.63 -0.12 -13.12
CA PHE A 253 -18.21 0.95 -12.31
C PHE A 253 -18.03 2.34 -12.90
N GLY A 254 -17.15 2.51 -13.87
CA GLY A 254 -16.90 3.78 -14.53
C GLY A 254 -17.77 3.97 -15.76
N SER A 255 -18.14 5.21 -16.02
CA SER A 255 -18.67 5.65 -17.31
C SER A 255 -17.84 6.80 -17.83
N THR A 256 -17.50 6.79 -19.11
CA THR A 256 -16.92 7.96 -19.79
C THR A 256 -18.06 8.80 -20.35
N SER A 257 -18.15 10.07 -19.92
CA SER A 257 -18.94 11.08 -20.64
C SER A 257 -18.02 11.78 -21.63
N GLU A 258 -18.40 11.79 -22.91
CA GLU A 258 -17.78 12.63 -23.93
C GLU A 258 -18.08 14.11 -23.72
#